data_dcdeb80bea29d70ece11a8fdb221c5b3
#
_entry.id   dcdeb80bea29d70ece11a8fdb221c5b3
#
_cell.length_a   1.000
_cell.length_b   1.000
_cell.length_c   1.000
_cell.angle_alpha   90.00
_cell.angle_beta   90.00
_cell.angle_gamma   90.00
#
_symmetry.space_group_name_H-M   'P 1'
#
loop_
_entity.id
_entity.type
_entity.pdbx_description
1 polymer ?
#
loop_
_entity_poly.entity_id
_entity_poly.type
_entity_poly.pdbx_seq_one_letter_code
_entity_poly.pdbx_strand_id
1 'polypeptide(L)'
;MFKIWPGLNLKAFLAAYFFLYSSACIANNAYATSSIVSHNANYTLSMGKKNSNASVQDVAGKISFTLNAQCDGWSLIEDYFFRFLYETGEEITIFSHSDSWEDRNGQLFSFDVRERNSYEPESIYTGYAILPPQSDMAEASYSGAYNDTLTLSTDIMFPVTYTRTIIDAAKQGRKFMSGKIFVNSTPEDAVKTASAAIGIRKPYESDIQINGVTTSYYWPVDIAYFKAGTTESIPEYQIQMDLHDNGVVTDFMINYGDFTVHASISDAQLIEKVDCM
;
A
#
# COMPACT_ATOMS: atom_id res chain seq x y z
N MET A 1 -49.72 23.57 -2.89
CA MET A 1 -50.58 24.49 -3.66
C MET A 1 -50.04 24.46 -5.09
N PHE A 2 -50.79 23.80 -5.99
CA PHE A 2 -51.14 24.14 -7.38
C PHE A 2 -49.99 24.51 -8.35
N LYS A 3 -49.89 24.07 -9.58
CA LYS A 3 -50.68 23.33 -10.61
C LYS A 3 -49.75 23.13 -11.82
N ILE A 4 -49.59 21.99 -12.44
CA ILE A 4 -50.27 21.39 -13.61
C ILE A 4 -50.12 22.16 -14.95
N TRP A 5 -49.35 21.58 -15.91
CA TRP A 5 -49.64 21.20 -17.32
C TRP A 5 -49.95 22.30 -18.36
N PRO A 6 -49.95 22.06 -19.69
CA PRO A 6 -49.56 20.90 -20.53
C PRO A 6 -48.83 21.27 -21.85
N GLY A 7 -48.47 20.28 -22.64
CA GLY A 7 -48.12 20.47 -24.07
C GLY A 7 -47.51 19.21 -24.75
N LEU A 8 -48.40 18.28 -25.09
CA LEU A 8 -48.13 17.16 -25.96
C LEU A 8 -47.99 17.62 -27.42
N ASN A 9 -47.00 17.16 -28.16
CA ASN A 9 -47.25 16.78 -29.57
C ASN A 9 -46.28 15.72 -30.09
N LEU A 10 -46.91 14.68 -30.53
CA LEU A 10 -46.50 13.48 -31.19
C LEU A 10 -46.22 13.73 -32.67
N LYS A 11 -45.09 13.19 -33.22
CA LYS A 11 -45.01 12.58 -34.56
C LYS A 11 -43.57 12.10 -34.83
N ALA A 12 -43.39 10.82 -34.70
CA ALA A 12 -42.99 9.85 -35.70
C ALA A 12 -41.96 10.28 -36.75
N PHE A 13 -40.79 9.63 -36.84
CA PHE A 13 -40.38 8.77 -37.93
C PHE A 13 -38.91 8.40 -37.90
N LEU A 14 -38.67 7.12 -38.17
CA LEU A 14 -37.52 6.45 -38.73
C LEU A 14 -36.51 5.82 -37.75
N ALA A 15 -36.66 4.50 -37.72
CA ALA A 15 -35.71 3.50 -37.29
C ALA A 15 -34.39 3.65 -38.05
N ALA A 16 -33.30 3.91 -37.32
CA ALA A 16 -31.97 3.52 -37.75
C ALA A 16 -31.42 2.58 -36.67
N TYR A 17 -31.41 1.29 -36.96
CA TYR A 17 -30.75 0.25 -36.20
C TYR A 17 -29.26 0.54 -36.25
N PHE A 18 -28.77 1.29 -35.29
CA PHE A 18 -27.34 1.31 -34.95
C PHE A 18 -27.10 0.17 -33.97
N PHE A 19 -26.60 -0.95 -34.46
CA PHE A 19 -25.95 -1.95 -33.65
C PHE A 19 -24.71 -1.29 -33.02
N LEU A 20 -24.89 -0.70 -31.83
CA LEU A 20 -23.82 -0.44 -30.92
C LEU A 20 -23.32 -1.79 -30.39
N TYR A 21 -22.29 -2.31 -31.03
CA TYR A 21 -21.41 -3.27 -30.39
C TYR A 21 -20.86 -2.58 -29.14
N SER A 22 -21.53 -2.79 -28.01
CA SER A 22 -20.92 -2.58 -26.71
C SER A 22 -19.80 -3.63 -26.62
N SER A 23 -18.59 -3.22 -26.98
CA SER A 23 -17.39 -3.93 -26.58
C SER A 23 -17.41 -3.91 -25.05
N ALA A 24 -17.91 -5.00 -24.47
CA ALA A 24 -17.66 -5.30 -23.09
C ALA A 24 -16.13 -5.35 -22.97
N CYS A 25 -15.53 -4.30 -22.41
CA CYS A 25 -14.19 -4.38 -21.87
C CYS A 25 -14.27 -5.46 -20.79
N ILE A 26 -13.93 -6.69 -21.16
CA ILE A 26 -13.51 -7.69 -20.21
C ILE A 26 -12.28 -7.07 -19.57
N ALA A 27 -12.44 -6.57 -18.36
CA ALA A 27 -11.30 -6.23 -17.51
C ALA A 27 -10.57 -7.55 -17.26
N ASN A 28 -9.65 -7.88 -18.16
CA ASN A 28 -8.62 -8.84 -17.84
C ASN A 28 -7.92 -8.25 -16.61
N ASN A 29 -8.01 -8.91 -15.47
CA ASN A 29 -7.10 -8.73 -14.37
C ASN A 29 -5.70 -9.09 -14.92
N ALA A 30 -5.08 -8.12 -15.56
CA ALA A 30 -3.71 -8.23 -16.01
C ALA A 30 -2.86 -8.27 -14.74
N TYR A 31 -2.38 -9.46 -14.38
CA TYR A 31 -1.41 -9.61 -13.31
C TYR A 31 -0.25 -8.64 -13.55
N ALA A 32 0.15 -7.96 -12.50
CA ALA A 32 1.26 -7.03 -12.56
C ALA A 32 2.51 -7.76 -13.07
N THR A 33 3.17 -7.17 -14.07
CA THR A 33 4.30 -7.80 -14.77
C THR A 33 5.65 -7.31 -14.28
N SER A 34 5.69 -6.18 -13.57
CA SER A 34 6.94 -5.62 -13.04
C SER A 34 7.62 -6.58 -12.07
N SER A 35 8.93 -6.72 -12.25
CA SER A 35 9.77 -7.54 -11.39
C SER A 35 10.24 -6.71 -10.20
N ILE A 36 10.05 -7.23 -9.01
CA ILE A 36 10.62 -6.68 -7.78
C ILE A 36 11.85 -7.49 -7.43
N VAL A 37 12.96 -6.82 -7.09
CA VAL A 37 14.23 -7.47 -6.73
C VAL A 37 14.23 -7.85 -5.26
N SER A 38 14.87 -8.97 -4.96
CA SER A 38 15.17 -9.36 -3.58
C SER A 38 16.21 -8.41 -3.00
N HIS A 39 15.87 -7.78 -1.89
CA HIS A 39 16.76 -6.83 -1.22
C HIS A 39 16.44 -6.69 0.26
N ASN A 40 17.40 -6.25 1.03
CA ASN A 40 17.15 -5.63 2.31
C ASN A 40 17.42 -4.12 2.21
N ALA A 41 16.75 -3.36 3.07
CA ALA A 41 16.94 -1.93 3.19
C ALA A 41 16.71 -1.49 4.63
N ASN A 42 17.56 -0.60 5.12
CA ASN A 42 17.44 -0.01 6.43
C ASN A 42 17.19 1.49 6.29
N TYR A 43 16.26 2.00 7.09
CA TYR A 43 15.89 3.41 7.07
C TYR A 43 16.07 4.02 8.46
N THR A 44 16.50 5.28 8.47
CA THR A 44 16.49 6.11 9.66
C THR A 44 15.30 7.06 9.61
N LEU A 45 14.55 7.11 10.70
CA LEU A 45 13.35 7.94 10.84
C LEU A 45 13.66 9.20 11.64
N SER A 46 13.08 10.30 11.20
CA SER A 46 13.16 11.59 11.89
C SER A 46 11.85 12.37 11.74
N MET A 47 11.64 13.30 12.68
CA MET A 47 10.55 14.26 12.54
C MET A 47 10.78 15.13 11.29
N GLY A 48 9.74 15.27 10.47
CA GLY A 48 9.69 16.22 9.38
C GLY A 48 9.01 17.53 9.80
N LYS A 49 8.00 17.94 9.04
CA LYS A 49 7.19 19.14 9.36
C LYS A 49 6.18 18.81 10.45
N LYS A 50 5.91 19.78 11.33
CA LYS A 50 4.79 19.71 12.28
C LYS A 50 4.00 21.02 12.30
N ASN A 51 2.70 20.89 12.54
CA ASN A 51 1.81 22.03 12.78
C ASN A 51 1.99 22.56 14.21
N SER A 52 1.62 23.79 14.43
CA SER A 52 1.70 24.41 15.77
C SER A 52 0.84 23.72 16.83
N ASN A 53 -0.17 22.96 16.41
CA ASN A 53 -1.11 22.26 17.29
C ASN A 53 -0.79 20.76 17.44
N ALA A 54 0.30 20.28 16.82
CA ALA A 54 0.71 18.90 16.94
C ALA A 54 1.07 18.57 18.39
N SER A 55 0.52 17.50 18.92
CA SER A 55 0.86 17.01 20.28
C SER A 55 2.21 16.32 20.33
N VAL A 56 2.75 15.90 19.19
CA VAL A 56 4.06 15.24 19.05
C VAL A 56 5.12 16.31 18.89
N GLN A 57 6.13 16.29 19.78
CA GLN A 57 7.27 17.18 19.77
C GLN A 57 8.39 16.71 18.84
N ASP A 58 8.71 15.41 18.89
CA ASP A 58 9.76 14.80 18.10
C ASP A 58 9.45 13.33 17.79
N VAL A 59 10.00 12.84 16.67
CA VAL A 59 9.94 11.43 16.26
C VAL A 59 11.33 11.00 15.81
N ALA A 60 11.77 9.85 16.31
CA ALA A 60 12.97 9.18 15.84
C ALA A 60 12.71 7.67 15.73
N GLY A 61 13.46 6.98 14.88
CA GLY A 61 13.28 5.55 14.76
C GLY A 61 14.12 4.90 13.66
N LYS A 62 13.82 3.63 13.41
CA LYS A 62 14.45 2.84 12.36
C LYS A 62 13.43 1.87 11.78
N ILE A 63 13.60 1.57 10.50
CA ILE A 63 12.90 0.48 9.82
C ILE A 63 13.95 -0.42 9.20
N SER A 64 13.79 -1.73 9.37
CA SER A 64 14.49 -2.75 8.60
C SER A 64 13.47 -3.48 7.74
N PHE A 65 13.77 -3.61 6.46
CA PHE A 65 12.89 -4.18 5.45
C PHE A 65 13.67 -5.23 4.66
N THR A 66 13.14 -6.43 4.55
CA THR A 66 13.74 -7.51 3.76
C THR A 66 12.68 -8.13 2.86
N LEU A 67 12.86 -8.02 1.55
CA LEU A 67 11.98 -8.64 0.57
C LEU A 67 12.76 -9.70 -0.20
N ASN A 68 12.25 -10.94 -0.21
CA ASN A 68 12.78 -12.05 -0.98
C ASN A 68 11.80 -12.52 -2.04
N ALA A 69 12.19 -12.42 -3.30
CA ALA A 69 11.49 -13.05 -4.40
C ALA A 69 11.79 -14.55 -4.41
N GLN A 70 10.77 -15.35 -4.13
CA GLN A 70 10.81 -16.82 -4.16
C GLN A 70 10.20 -17.37 -5.45
N CYS A 71 10.25 -18.68 -5.68
CA CYS A 71 9.70 -19.27 -6.91
C CYS A 71 8.17 -19.16 -7.00
N ASP A 72 7.50 -19.24 -5.89
CA ASP A 72 6.05 -19.26 -5.75
C ASP A 72 5.45 -17.96 -5.22
N GLY A 73 6.30 -17.01 -4.74
CA GLY A 73 5.81 -15.77 -4.15
C GLY A 73 6.92 -14.81 -3.73
N TRP A 74 6.59 -14.00 -2.75
CA TRP A 74 7.50 -13.07 -2.08
C TRP A 74 7.34 -13.21 -0.58
N SER A 75 8.44 -13.34 0.17
CA SER A 75 8.44 -13.12 1.60
C SER A 75 8.91 -11.71 1.92
N LEU A 76 8.28 -11.12 2.92
CA LEU A 76 8.55 -9.77 3.37
C LEU A 76 8.68 -9.78 4.90
N ILE A 77 9.83 -9.33 5.40
CA ILE A 77 10.08 -9.15 6.83
C ILE A 77 10.27 -7.66 7.07
N GLU A 78 9.57 -7.13 8.05
CA GLU A 78 9.58 -5.72 8.42
C GLU A 78 9.74 -5.58 9.92
N ASP A 79 10.75 -4.81 10.32
CA ASP A 79 10.97 -4.43 11.72
C ASP A 79 10.86 -2.92 11.84
N TYR A 80 9.97 -2.47 12.70
CA TYR A 80 9.76 -1.06 12.99
C TYR A 80 10.13 -0.74 14.43
N PHE A 81 10.88 0.31 14.61
CA PHE A 81 11.10 0.95 15.88
C PHE A 81 10.78 2.43 15.77
N PHE A 82 9.80 2.90 16.51
CA PHE A 82 9.46 4.32 16.64
C PHE A 82 9.59 4.79 18.08
N ARG A 83 10.06 6.00 18.25
CA ARG A 83 10.06 6.75 19.50
C ARG A 83 9.38 8.09 19.24
N PHE A 84 8.27 8.32 19.90
CA PHE A 84 7.52 9.57 19.88
C PHE A 84 7.74 10.31 21.19
N LEU A 85 8.18 11.55 21.12
CA LEU A 85 8.23 12.47 22.25
C LEU A 85 7.06 13.44 22.11
N TYR A 86 6.22 13.53 23.13
CA TYR A 86 5.08 14.43 23.15
C TYR A 86 5.42 15.76 23.82
N GLU A 87 4.65 16.81 23.52
CA GLU A 87 4.77 18.14 24.13
C GLU A 87 4.60 18.11 25.67
N THR A 88 3.94 17.09 26.19
CA THR A 88 3.84 16.84 27.65
C THR A 88 5.12 16.33 28.28
N GLY A 89 6.13 15.98 27.48
CA GLY A 89 7.35 15.29 27.94
C GLY A 89 7.20 13.77 28.02
N GLU A 90 6.03 13.23 27.72
CA GLU A 90 5.80 11.78 27.66
C GLU A 90 6.50 11.17 26.42
N GLU A 91 7.09 10.00 26.60
CA GLU A 91 7.74 9.26 25.53
C GLU A 91 7.01 7.92 25.30
N ILE A 92 6.64 7.65 24.04
CA ILE A 92 6.08 6.38 23.62
C ILE A 92 7.05 5.71 22.64
N THR A 93 7.40 4.46 22.95
CA THR A 93 8.13 3.60 22.01
C THR A 93 7.22 2.53 21.46
N ILE A 94 7.34 2.26 20.15
CA ILE A 94 6.61 1.22 19.44
C ILE A 94 7.63 0.32 18.75
N PHE A 95 7.45 -0.98 18.93
CA PHE A 95 8.14 -2.03 18.18
C PHE A 95 7.10 -2.84 17.44
N SER A 96 7.33 -3.07 16.16
CA SER A 96 6.53 -4.00 15.38
C SER A 96 7.46 -4.87 14.56
N HIS A 97 7.22 -6.17 14.60
CA HIS A 97 7.84 -7.16 13.72
C HIS A 97 6.73 -7.82 12.91
N SER A 98 6.93 -7.92 11.62
CA SER A 98 5.98 -8.55 10.71
C SER A 98 6.75 -9.47 9.75
N ASP A 99 6.30 -10.72 9.64
CA ASP A 99 6.71 -11.67 8.61
C ASP A 99 5.49 -12.00 7.77
N SER A 100 5.58 -11.80 6.46
CA SER A 100 4.47 -12.05 5.56
C SER A 100 4.93 -12.71 4.26
N TRP A 101 4.01 -13.41 3.62
CA TRP A 101 4.23 -14.05 2.34
C TRP A 101 3.03 -13.81 1.42
N GLU A 102 3.32 -13.46 0.16
CA GLU A 102 2.34 -13.23 -0.89
C GLU A 102 2.64 -14.13 -2.08
N ASP A 103 1.65 -14.88 -2.58
CA ASP A 103 1.83 -15.72 -3.76
C ASP A 103 1.98 -14.90 -5.06
N ARG A 104 2.60 -15.50 -6.08
CA ARG A 104 2.88 -14.79 -7.35
C ARG A 104 1.65 -14.28 -8.07
N ASN A 105 0.49 -14.86 -7.83
CA ASN A 105 -0.75 -14.49 -8.47
C ASN A 105 -1.53 -13.43 -7.69
N GLY A 106 -1.06 -13.06 -6.47
CA GLY A 106 -1.77 -12.15 -5.58
C GLY A 106 -3.09 -12.71 -5.08
N GLN A 107 -3.16 -14.03 -4.87
CA GLN A 107 -4.38 -14.74 -4.45
C GLN A 107 -4.31 -15.26 -3.01
N LEU A 108 -3.10 -15.42 -2.49
CA LEU A 108 -2.86 -15.83 -1.11
C LEU A 108 -1.86 -14.89 -0.44
N PHE A 109 -2.21 -14.49 0.76
CA PHE A 109 -1.35 -13.71 1.65
C PHE A 109 -1.41 -14.32 3.04
N SER A 110 -0.26 -14.48 3.68
CA SER A 110 -0.17 -14.91 5.08
C SER A 110 0.75 -13.99 5.86
N PHE A 111 0.52 -13.88 7.16
CA PHE A 111 1.29 -12.97 8.01
C PHE A 111 1.36 -13.46 9.47
N ASP A 112 2.46 -13.10 10.13
CA ASP A 112 2.68 -13.15 11.57
C ASP A 112 3.13 -11.77 12.02
N VAL A 113 2.49 -11.21 13.04
CA VAL A 113 2.75 -9.85 13.54
C VAL A 113 2.94 -9.88 15.03
N ARG A 114 3.94 -9.15 15.51
CA ARG A 114 4.23 -8.91 16.94
C ARG A 114 4.38 -7.42 17.15
N GLU A 115 3.52 -6.86 17.95
CA GLU A 115 3.53 -5.44 18.28
C GLU A 115 3.64 -5.23 19.77
N ARG A 116 4.46 -4.26 20.16
CA ARG A 116 4.63 -3.82 21.54
C ARG A 116 4.80 -2.32 21.59
N ASN A 117 4.11 -1.69 22.50
CA ASN A 117 4.35 -0.30 22.87
C ASN A 117 4.70 -0.16 24.36
N SER A 118 5.05 1.06 24.79
CA SER A 118 5.49 1.32 26.16
C SER A 118 4.44 1.07 27.24
N TYR A 119 3.14 1.02 26.87
CA TYR A 119 2.02 1.03 27.79
C TYR A 119 1.15 -0.22 27.73
N GLU A 120 1.22 -0.96 26.64
CA GLU A 120 0.35 -2.10 26.41
C GLU A 120 1.16 -3.41 26.37
N PRO A 121 0.56 -4.52 26.79
CA PRO A 121 1.16 -5.83 26.60
C PRO A 121 1.46 -6.10 25.12
N GLU A 122 2.45 -6.95 24.87
CA GLU A 122 2.75 -7.43 23.53
C GLU A 122 1.51 -8.09 22.89
N SER A 123 1.18 -7.65 21.68
CA SER A 123 0.12 -8.24 20.86
C SER A 123 0.76 -9.14 19.80
N ILE A 124 0.36 -10.40 19.76
CA ILE A 124 0.85 -11.39 18.77
C ILE A 124 -0.36 -11.95 18.05
N TYR A 125 -0.36 -11.84 16.73
CA TYR A 125 -1.41 -12.40 15.88
C TYR A 125 -0.87 -12.88 14.56
N THR A 126 -1.54 -13.88 14.00
CA THR A 126 -1.25 -14.46 12.70
C THR A 126 -2.51 -14.46 11.86
N GLY A 127 -2.35 -14.56 10.57
CA GLY A 127 -3.51 -14.69 9.70
C GLY A 127 -3.15 -15.04 8.25
N TYR A 128 -4.20 -15.21 7.49
CA TYR A 128 -4.10 -15.35 6.04
C TYR A 128 -5.30 -14.70 5.36
N ALA A 129 -5.11 -14.32 4.10
CA ALA A 129 -6.17 -13.84 3.23
C ALA A 129 -6.16 -14.61 1.91
N ILE A 130 -7.32 -15.02 1.42
CA ILE A 130 -7.49 -15.80 0.19
C ILE A 130 -8.45 -15.06 -0.75
N LEU A 131 -7.99 -14.87 -2.00
CA LEU A 131 -8.76 -14.30 -3.12
C LEU A 131 -8.96 -15.37 -4.20
N PRO A 132 -9.97 -16.25 -4.08
CA PRO A 132 -10.14 -17.35 -5.03
C PRO A 132 -10.49 -16.83 -6.43
N PRO A 133 -9.85 -17.31 -7.51
CA PRO A 133 -9.97 -16.73 -8.85
C PRO A 133 -11.33 -16.89 -9.51
N GLN A 134 -12.19 -17.75 -8.98
CA GLN A 134 -13.52 -18.06 -9.54
C GLN A 134 -14.63 -18.00 -8.49
N SER A 135 -14.40 -17.33 -7.37
CA SER A 135 -15.38 -17.17 -6.30
C SER A 135 -15.66 -15.69 -6.08
N ASP A 136 -16.91 -15.36 -5.82
CA ASP A 136 -17.31 -14.01 -5.40
C ASP A 136 -17.00 -13.76 -3.92
N MET A 137 -16.49 -14.77 -3.21
CA MET A 137 -16.17 -14.70 -1.78
C MET A 137 -14.66 -14.79 -1.58
N ALA A 138 -14.09 -13.73 -1.06
CA ALA A 138 -12.73 -13.66 -0.55
C ALA A 138 -12.80 -13.48 0.97
N GLU A 139 -11.82 -14.01 1.68
CA GLU A 139 -11.81 -13.96 3.14
C GLU A 139 -10.41 -13.75 3.70
N ALA A 140 -10.36 -13.19 4.92
CA ALA A 140 -9.17 -13.22 5.74
C ALA A 140 -9.51 -13.79 7.12
N SER A 141 -8.61 -14.58 7.68
CA SER A 141 -8.77 -15.21 8.98
C SER A 141 -7.61 -14.82 9.89
N TYR A 142 -7.92 -14.57 11.16
CA TYR A 142 -7.00 -14.15 12.20
C TYR A 142 -6.99 -15.14 13.35
N SER A 143 -5.84 -15.27 14.00
CA SER A 143 -5.61 -16.09 15.18
C SER A 143 -4.65 -15.40 16.13
N GLY A 144 -4.76 -15.67 17.44
CA GLY A 144 -3.90 -15.09 18.47
C GLY A 144 -4.58 -13.97 19.25
N ALA A 145 -4.02 -12.78 19.26
CA ALA A 145 -4.64 -11.63 19.93
C ALA A 145 -6.01 -11.27 19.32
N TYR A 146 -6.21 -11.58 18.05
CA TYR A 146 -7.48 -11.47 17.34
C TYR A 146 -7.90 -12.87 16.87
N ASN A 147 -9.21 -13.16 17.00
CA ASN A 147 -9.82 -14.39 16.49
C ASN A 147 -11.04 -13.98 15.69
N ASP A 148 -10.82 -13.60 14.45
CA ASP A 148 -11.82 -12.99 13.57
C ASP A 148 -11.73 -13.53 12.15
N THR A 149 -12.82 -13.41 11.40
CA THR A 149 -12.87 -13.71 9.97
C THR A 149 -13.54 -12.57 9.24
N LEU A 150 -12.85 -12.01 8.25
CA LEU A 150 -13.33 -10.89 7.45
C LEU A 150 -13.77 -11.39 6.07
N THR A 151 -14.94 -10.96 5.63
CA THR A 151 -15.30 -11.06 4.21
C THR A 151 -14.62 -9.94 3.45
N LEU A 152 -13.85 -10.31 2.44
CA LEU A 152 -13.09 -9.39 1.60
C LEU A 152 -13.80 -9.21 0.25
N SER A 153 -13.54 -8.09 -0.38
CA SER A 153 -13.89 -7.84 -1.77
C SER A 153 -12.84 -8.47 -2.68
N THR A 154 -13.26 -9.07 -3.79
CA THR A 154 -12.36 -9.77 -4.72
C THR A 154 -11.45 -8.84 -5.53
N ASP A 155 -11.67 -7.53 -5.48
CA ASP A 155 -10.84 -6.48 -6.09
C ASP A 155 -9.70 -5.97 -5.18
N ILE A 156 -9.50 -6.61 -4.03
CA ILE A 156 -8.41 -6.30 -3.11
C ILE A 156 -7.08 -6.74 -3.71
N MET A 157 -6.05 -5.96 -3.47
CA MET A 157 -4.65 -6.29 -3.77
C MET A 157 -3.86 -6.50 -2.48
N PHE A 158 -2.88 -7.40 -2.53
CA PHE A 158 -1.87 -7.54 -1.48
C PHE A 158 -0.69 -6.59 -1.71
N PRO A 159 0.17 -6.35 -0.72
CA PRO A 159 1.17 -5.28 -0.76
C PRO A 159 2.14 -5.34 -1.94
N VAL A 160 2.67 -6.51 -2.26
CA VAL A 160 3.62 -6.67 -3.38
C VAL A 160 2.90 -6.49 -4.71
N THR A 161 1.72 -7.09 -4.87
CA THR A 161 0.87 -6.91 -6.06
C THR A 161 0.49 -5.44 -6.26
N TYR A 162 0.16 -4.71 -5.19
CA TYR A 162 -0.14 -3.28 -5.27
C TYR A 162 1.07 -2.47 -5.73
N THR A 163 2.24 -2.71 -5.15
CA THR A 163 3.49 -2.04 -5.55
C THR A 163 3.82 -2.30 -7.03
N ARG A 164 3.73 -3.55 -7.48
CA ARG A 164 3.94 -3.93 -8.89
C ARG A 164 2.94 -3.23 -9.81
N THR A 165 1.69 -3.11 -9.39
CA THR A 165 0.65 -2.42 -10.15
C THR A 165 0.94 -0.92 -10.29
N ILE A 166 1.47 -0.27 -9.25
CA ILE A 166 1.94 1.12 -9.32
C ILE A 166 3.08 1.25 -10.34
N ILE A 167 4.08 0.37 -10.28
CA ILE A 167 5.22 0.41 -11.22
C ILE A 167 4.75 0.20 -12.66
N ASP A 168 3.86 -0.75 -12.91
CA ASP A 168 3.29 -0.99 -14.24
C ASP A 168 2.49 0.21 -14.73
N ALA A 169 1.71 0.85 -13.85
CA ALA A 169 0.99 2.09 -14.14
C ALA A 169 1.96 3.23 -14.53
N ALA A 170 3.04 3.39 -13.76
CA ALA A 170 4.08 4.38 -14.02
C ALA A 170 4.77 4.16 -15.36
N LYS A 171 5.15 2.91 -15.69
CA LYS A 171 5.74 2.53 -16.98
C LYS A 171 4.80 2.81 -18.17
N GLN A 172 3.48 2.69 -17.97
CA GLN A 172 2.45 3.02 -18.95
C GLN A 172 2.13 4.53 -19.03
N GLY A 173 2.78 5.35 -18.21
CA GLY A 173 2.55 6.80 -18.17
C GLY A 173 1.23 7.20 -17.48
N ARG A 174 0.58 6.29 -16.78
CA ARG A 174 -0.60 6.62 -15.95
C ARG A 174 -0.18 7.51 -14.79
N LYS A 175 -1.03 8.47 -14.44
CA LYS A 175 -0.78 9.46 -13.39
C LYS A 175 -1.51 9.17 -12.09
N PHE A 176 -2.54 8.34 -12.16
CA PHE A 176 -3.37 8.02 -11.01
C PHE A 176 -3.80 6.56 -11.07
N MET A 177 -3.89 5.95 -9.92
CA MET A 177 -4.57 4.69 -9.71
C MET A 177 -5.20 4.66 -8.32
N SER A 178 -6.28 3.91 -8.18
CA SER A 178 -6.93 3.68 -6.90
C SER A 178 -7.32 2.22 -6.80
N GLY A 179 -7.33 1.69 -5.60
CA GLY A 179 -7.72 0.31 -5.33
C GLY A 179 -7.85 0.04 -3.84
N LYS A 180 -8.37 -1.13 -3.51
CA LYS A 180 -8.37 -1.62 -2.13
C LYS A 180 -7.11 -2.43 -1.90
N ILE A 181 -6.53 -2.28 -0.74
CA ILE A 181 -5.36 -3.03 -0.31
C ILE A 181 -5.65 -3.73 1.02
N PHE A 182 -5.22 -4.98 1.13
CA PHE A 182 -5.18 -5.69 2.39
C PHE A 182 -3.78 -5.54 2.99
N VAL A 183 -3.72 -5.15 4.24
CA VAL A 183 -2.46 -4.98 4.98
C VAL A 183 -2.48 -5.88 6.22
N ASN A 184 -1.31 -6.30 6.67
CA ASN A 184 -1.11 -7.16 7.85
C ASN A 184 -1.30 -6.39 9.18
N SER A 185 -2.43 -5.72 9.31
CA SER A 185 -2.83 -4.95 10.50
C SER A 185 -3.95 -5.64 11.27
N THR A 186 -4.48 -5.00 12.28
CA THR A 186 -5.63 -5.51 13.04
C THR A 186 -6.85 -5.74 12.14
N PRO A 187 -7.79 -6.63 12.48
CA PRO A 187 -8.96 -6.88 11.63
C PRO A 187 -9.73 -5.61 11.25
N GLU A 188 -9.84 -4.65 12.15
CA GLU A 188 -10.54 -3.38 11.89
C GLU A 188 -9.83 -2.52 10.84
N ASP A 189 -8.50 -2.59 10.78
CA ASP A 189 -7.65 -1.75 9.93
C ASP A 189 -7.04 -2.49 8.74
N ALA A 190 -7.35 -3.76 8.56
CA ALA A 190 -6.75 -4.62 7.54
C ALA A 190 -7.05 -4.20 6.10
N VAL A 191 -8.16 -3.52 5.86
CA VAL A 191 -8.54 -3.09 4.51
C VAL A 191 -8.49 -1.58 4.42
N LYS A 192 -7.71 -1.06 3.47
CA LYS A 192 -7.63 0.36 3.15
C LYS A 192 -8.03 0.60 1.71
N THR A 193 -8.62 1.77 1.44
CA THR A 193 -8.69 2.31 0.08
C THR A 193 -7.45 3.15 -0.14
N ALA A 194 -6.66 2.81 -1.14
CA ALA A 194 -5.42 3.51 -1.47
C ALA A 194 -5.55 4.22 -2.81
N SER A 195 -5.23 5.51 -2.85
CA SER A 195 -5.21 6.33 -4.05
C SER A 195 -3.82 6.86 -4.29
N ALA A 196 -3.18 6.40 -5.37
CA ALA A 196 -1.82 6.76 -5.74
C ALA A 196 -1.79 7.81 -6.85
N ALA A 197 -1.07 8.91 -6.62
CA ALA A 197 -0.65 9.86 -7.63
C ALA A 197 0.79 9.57 -8.03
N ILE A 198 1.04 9.36 -9.33
CA ILE A 198 2.35 8.97 -9.88
C ILE A 198 2.94 10.16 -10.62
N GLY A 199 4.07 10.64 -10.13
CA GLY A 199 4.80 11.76 -10.70
C GLY A 199 5.53 11.42 -12.00
N ILE A 200 6.24 12.40 -12.55
CA ILE A 200 7.12 12.21 -13.70
C ILE A 200 8.39 11.51 -13.22
N ARG A 201 8.87 10.54 -13.99
CA ARG A 201 10.13 9.85 -13.75
C ARG A 201 11.29 10.84 -13.63
N LYS A 202 12.10 10.68 -12.58
CA LYS A 202 13.26 11.52 -12.30
C LYS A 202 14.54 10.69 -12.31
N PRO A 203 15.69 11.28 -12.70
CA PRO A 203 16.98 10.62 -12.52
C PRO A 203 17.24 10.46 -11.00
N TYR A 204 17.85 9.34 -10.62
CA TYR A 204 18.31 9.10 -9.26
C TYR A 204 19.79 9.42 -9.18
N GLU A 205 20.12 10.37 -8.32
CA GLU A 205 21.49 10.76 -7.99
C GLU A 205 21.62 10.67 -6.47
N SER A 206 22.54 9.87 -5.98
CA SER A 206 22.78 9.72 -4.55
C SER A 206 24.27 9.56 -4.28
N ASP A 207 24.72 10.23 -3.23
CA ASP A 207 26.07 10.05 -2.65
C ASP A 207 26.17 8.75 -1.82
N ILE A 208 25.03 8.14 -1.49
CA ILE A 208 24.96 6.86 -0.77
C ILE A 208 25.13 5.75 -1.82
N GLN A 209 26.25 5.03 -1.75
CA GLN A 209 26.48 3.84 -2.56
C GLN A 209 25.59 2.71 -2.04
N ILE A 210 24.39 2.64 -2.59
CA ILE A 210 23.47 1.53 -2.32
C ILE A 210 23.80 0.42 -3.33
N ASN A 211 24.92 -0.22 -3.16
CA ASN A 211 25.50 -1.42 -3.83
C ASN A 211 24.65 -2.10 -4.92
N GLY A 212 24.33 -1.37 -6.00
CA GLY A 212 23.60 -1.91 -7.15
C GLY A 212 22.11 -2.17 -6.92
N VAL A 213 21.56 -1.82 -5.76
CA VAL A 213 20.14 -2.03 -5.43
C VAL A 213 19.24 -1.04 -6.15
N THR A 214 19.69 0.21 -6.32
CA THR A 214 18.91 1.26 -6.98
C THR A 214 19.08 1.23 -8.48
N THR A 215 18.04 1.69 -9.17
CA THR A 215 18.07 1.95 -10.60
C THR A 215 18.37 3.41 -10.88
N SER A 216 18.72 3.74 -12.13
CA SER A 216 19.07 5.12 -12.53
C SER A 216 17.92 6.11 -12.45
N TYR A 217 16.70 5.64 -12.15
CA TYR A 217 15.51 6.47 -12.15
C TYR A 217 14.51 5.98 -11.10
N TYR A 218 13.69 6.91 -10.65
CA TYR A 218 12.56 6.65 -9.78
C TYR A 218 11.32 7.45 -10.21
N TRP A 219 10.16 7.07 -9.71
CA TRP A 219 8.93 7.87 -9.76
C TRP A 219 8.61 8.38 -8.37
N PRO A 220 8.42 9.70 -8.18
CA PRO A 220 7.76 10.20 -7.00
C PRO A 220 6.33 9.67 -6.99
N VAL A 221 5.94 8.97 -5.93
CA VAL A 221 4.59 8.42 -5.76
C VAL A 221 4.02 8.96 -4.45
N ASP A 222 2.78 9.45 -4.50
CA ASP A 222 2.04 9.92 -3.32
C ASP A 222 0.80 9.04 -3.17
N ILE A 223 0.70 8.31 -2.06
CA ILE A 223 -0.40 7.40 -1.78
C ILE A 223 -1.19 7.90 -0.58
N ALA A 224 -2.47 8.21 -0.80
CA ALA A 224 -3.40 8.54 0.26
C ALA A 224 -4.17 7.28 0.67
N TYR A 225 -4.16 6.97 1.98
CA TYR A 225 -4.85 5.82 2.56
C TYR A 225 -6.09 6.27 3.32
N PHE A 226 -7.21 5.65 3.01
CA PHE A 226 -8.51 5.91 3.61
C PHE A 226 -9.02 4.64 4.28
N LYS A 227 -9.79 4.78 5.34
CA LYS A 227 -10.53 3.66 5.94
C LYS A 227 -11.50 3.08 4.90
N ALA A 228 -11.47 1.77 4.70
CA ALA A 228 -12.36 1.13 3.73
C ALA A 228 -13.83 1.29 4.14
N GLY A 229 -14.70 1.46 3.12
CA GLY A 229 -16.15 1.58 3.35
C GLY A 229 -16.62 2.92 3.91
N THR A 230 -15.72 3.91 4.07
CA THR A 230 -16.11 5.27 4.48
C THR A 230 -16.25 6.19 3.27
N THR A 231 -17.02 7.28 3.44
CA THR A 231 -17.14 8.38 2.48
C THR A 231 -16.25 9.57 2.87
N GLU A 232 -15.32 9.36 3.77
CA GLU A 232 -14.41 10.41 4.23
C GLU A 232 -13.50 10.86 3.09
N SER A 233 -13.36 12.17 2.95
CA SER A 233 -12.49 12.79 1.96
C SER A 233 -11.09 13.10 2.50
N ILE A 234 -10.88 12.94 3.81
CA ILE A 234 -9.60 13.15 4.48
C ILE A 234 -8.94 11.79 4.66
N PRO A 235 -7.73 11.57 4.14
CA PRO A 235 -7.01 10.32 4.35
C PRO A 235 -6.59 10.17 5.82
N GLU A 236 -6.52 8.93 6.30
CA GLU A 236 -5.96 8.63 7.62
C GLU A 236 -4.47 9.00 7.68
N TYR A 237 -3.76 8.71 6.61
CA TYR A 237 -2.36 9.11 6.40
C TYR A 237 -2.02 9.09 4.91
N GLN A 238 -0.89 9.70 4.57
CA GLN A 238 -0.34 9.69 3.21
C GLN A 238 1.13 9.25 3.26
N ILE A 239 1.55 8.52 2.24
CA ILE A 239 2.95 8.15 2.05
C ILE A 239 3.43 8.71 0.73
N GLN A 240 4.39 9.62 0.79
CA GLN A 240 5.14 10.08 -0.38
C GLN A 240 6.44 9.29 -0.44
N MET A 241 6.77 8.73 -1.61
CA MET A 241 7.96 7.89 -1.75
C MET A 241 8.65 8.07 -3.10
N ASP A 242 9.94 7.79 -3.11
CA ASP A 242 10.75 7.67 -4.32
C ASP A 242 10.85 6.18 -4.69
N LEU A 243 9.96 5.75 -5.60
CA LEU A 243 9.80 4.34 -6.00
C LEU A 243 10.59 4.04 -7.28
N HIS A 244 11.55 3.14 -7.18
CA HIS A 244 12.32 2.63 -8.31
C HIS A 244 11.56 1.56 -9.10
N ASP A 245 11.94 1.34 -10.36
CA ASP A 245 11.26 0.41 -11.26
C ASP A 245 11.47 -1.08 -10.91
N ASN A 246 12.38 -1.36 -10.00
CA ASN A 246 12.66 -2.65 -9.40
C ASN A 246 12.03 -2.86 -8.01
N GLY A 247 11.20 -1.92 -7.55
CA GLY A 247 10.46 -2.00 -6.28
C GLY A 247 11.17 -1.42 -5.06
N VAL A 248 12.42 -0.99 -5.21
CA VAL A 248 13.15 -0.35 -4.12
C VAL A 248 12.60 1.04 -3.86
N VAL A 249 12.48 1.42 -2.60
CA VAL A 249 12.13 2.78 -2.15
C VAL A 249 13.35 3.38 -1.46
N THR A 250 13.81 4.54 -1.90
CA THR A 250 15.03 5.16 -1.35
C THR A 250 14.77 6.24 -0.32
N ASP A 251 13.62 6.85 -0.42
CA ASP A 251 13.17 7.91 0.49
C ASP A 251 11.65 7.84 0.60
N PHE A 252 11.11 8.03 1.78
CA PHE A 252 9.68 8.22 1.93
C PHE A 252 9.33 9.09 3.14
N MET A 253 8.15 9.70 3.07
CA MET A 253 7.60 10.53 4.12
C MET A 253 6.18 10.10 4.43
N ILE A 254 5.88 9.86 5.70
CA ILE A 254 4.54 9.59 6.19
C ILE A 254 3.94 10.87 6.74
N ASN A 255 2.78 11.27 6.23
CA ASN A 255 2.04 12.43 6.67
C ASN A 255 0.81 12.00 7.46
N TYR A 256 0.78 12.30 8.74
CA TYR A 256 -0.34 12.03 9.67
C TYR A 256 -1.29 13.22 9.84
N GLY A 257 -1.17 14.25 8.99
CA GLY A 257 -1.96 15.49 9.07
C GLY A 257 -1.30 16.54 9.94
N ASP A 258 -1.13 16.27 11.22
CA ASP A 258 -0.53 17.23 12.18
C ASP A 258 1.00 17.27 12.12
N PHE A 259 1.62 16.19 11.75
CA PHE A 259 3.07 16.07 11.58
C PHE A 259 3.44 15.08 10.48
N THR A 260 4.70 15.13 10.06
CA THR A 260 5.26 14.19 9.09
C THR A 260 6.47 13.46 9.70
N VAL A 261 6.66 12.21 9.29
CA VAL A 261 7.86 11.42 9.61
C VAL A 261 8.61 11.16 8.32
N HIS A 262 9.86 11.52 8.27
CA HIS A 262 10.74 11.31 7.14
C HIS A 262 11.59 10.05 7.37
N ALA A 263 11.66 9.20 6.37
CA ALA A 263 12.44 7.97 6.36
C ALA A 263 13.43 8.00 5.21
N SER A 264 14.70 8.07 5.53
CA SER A 264 15.78 8.04 4.55
C SER A 264 16.51 6.71 4.61
N ILE A 265 16.79 6.12 3.45
CA ILE A 265 17.56 4.89 3.37
C ILE A 265 18.98 5.14 3.90
N SER A 266 19.42 4.29 4.83
CA SER A 266 20.76 4.35 5.42
C SER A 266 21.69 3.27 4.88
N ASP A 267 21.11 2.13 4.46
CA ASP A 267 21.83 1.01 3.87
C ASP A 267 20.85 0.16 3.08
N ALA A 268 21.31 -0.45 1.99
CA ALA A 268 20.56 -1.49 1.27
C ALA A 268 21.49 -2.45 0.55
N GLN A 269 21.05 -3.70 0.40
CA GLN A 269 21.81 -4.77 -0.26
C GLN A 269 20.87 -5.66 -1.08
N LEU A 270 21.35 -6.07 -2.26
CA LEU A 270 20.68 -7.12 -3.03
C LEU A 270 20.82 -8.47 -2.30
N ILE A 271 19.78 -9.25 -2.33
CA ILE A 271 19.78 -10.65 -1.92
C ILE A 271 19.87 -11.50 -3.20
N GLU A 272 20.68 -12.54 -3.18
CA GLU A 272 20.82 -13.44 -4.31
C GLU A 272 19.47 -14.03 -4.72
N LYS A 273 19.24 -14.04 -6.01
CA LYS A 273 18.01 -14.59 -6.57
C LYS A 273 17.99 -16.10 -6.39
N VAL A 274 16.87 -16.63 -5.93
CA VAL A 274 16.64 -18.08 -5.89
C VAL A 274 16.46 -18.58 -7.33
N ASP A 275 17.26 -19.57 -7.73
CA ASP A 275 17.09 -20.26 -9.00
C ASP A 275 15.88 -21.19 -8.92
N CYS A 276 14.86 -20.90 -9.70
CA CYS A 276 13.66 -21.71 -9.80
C CYS A 276 13.86 -22.73 -10.93
N MET A 277 13.98 -23.98 -10.56
CA MET A 277 14.03 -25.11 -11.52
C MET A 277 12.63 -25.45 -12.05
#